data_e87d9ee92b0aee346fbfc3132ec2c5d7
#
_entry.id   e87d9ee92b0aee346fbfc3132ec2c5d7
#
_cell.length_a   1.000
_cell.length_b   1.000
_cell.length_c   1.000
_cell.angle_alpha   90.00
_cell.angle_beta   90.00
_cell.angle_gamma   90.00
#
_symmetry.space_group_name_H-M   'P 1'
#
loop_
_entity.id
_entity.type
_entity.pdbx_description
1 polymer ?
#
loop_
_entity_poly.entity_id
_entity_poly.type
_entity_poly.pdbx_seq_one_letter_code
_entity_poly.pdbx_strand_id
1 'polypeptide(L)'
;MHTAHNVAYENITTELNVCIDSDDCLAFDAAKKIIDTWDKVCNQGYAGLIGLDADFSGNIIGKNFPEGMIDTTLGEYYAAGGVGDKKLVYRTDVITSVPPYPVFEGEKYVALAYKYRLIDQNYKLLVVPEVLCNVEYQSDGSSNTMWSQYLKNPRGFAFWRKVCMQYPISRKRLVMDCIHYCSSSQIAGNKKYIQESPKRLLTFFCTPMGWILTSVIRKKTKK
;
A
#
# COMPACT_ATOMS: atom_id res chain seq x y z
N MET A 1 4.47 12.77 -0.34
CA MET A 1 4.26 11.64 0.61
C MET A 1 5.46 10.68 0.60
N HIS A 2 5.65 9.83 -0.40
CA HIS A 2 6.69 8.78 -0.44
C HIS A 2 8.14 9.30 -0.21
N THR A 3 8.48 10.49 -0.69
CA THR A 3 9.79 11.12 -0.42
C THR A 3 10.00 11.48 1.06
N ALA A 4 8.95 11.92 1.75
CA ALA A 4 9.01 12.17 3.19
C ALA A 4 9.23 10.85 3.97
N HIS A 5 8.59 9.75 3.54
CA HIS A 5 8.86 8.43 4.11
C HIS A 5 10.31 7.98 3.92
N ASN A 6 10.92 8.23 2.75
CA ASN A 6 12.35 7.91 2.56
C ASN A 6 13.21 8.64 3.61
N VAL A 7 13.00 9.95 3.75
CA VAL A 7 13.75 10.76 4.75
C VAL A 7 13.47 10.27 6.17
N ALA A 8 12.22 9.93 6.50
CA ALA A 8 11.87 9.40 7.81
C ALA A 8 12.61 8.10 8.10
N TYR A 9 12.58 7.14 7.17
CA TYR A 9 13.26 5.84 7.34
C TYR A 9 14.78 5.95 7.42
N GLU A 10 15.40 6.98 6.84
CA GLU A 10 16.83 7.27 6.99
C GLU A 10 17.19 7.79 8.38
N ASN A 11 16.23 8.32 9.14
CA ASN A 11 16.46 8.98 10.43
C ASN A 11 15.87 8.23 11.64
N ILE A 12 15.03 7.23 11.43
CA ILE A 12 14.44 6.42 12.52
C ILE A 12 15.51 5.50 13.10
N THR A 13 15.67 5.54 14.43
CA THR A 13 16.63 4.69 15.18
C THR A 13 15.97 3.76 16.19
N THR A 14 14.66 3.88 16.38
CA THR A 14 13.87 3.01 17.28
C THR A 14 13.65 1.63 16.66
N GLU A 15 13.44 0.61 17.49
CA GLU A 15 13.19 -0.76 17.04
C GLU A 15 11.92 -0.88 16.20
N LEU A 16 10.83 -0.24 16.64
CA LEU A 16 9.56 -0.15 15.93
C LEU A 16 9.31 1.25 15.41
N ASN A 17 8.59 1.31 14.31
CA ASN A 17 8.07 2.55 13.76
C ASN A 17 6.63 2.38 13.28
N VAL A 18 5.87 3.47 13.36
CA VAL A 18 4.51 3.59 12.85
C VAL A 18 4.34 4.92 12.16
N CYS A 19 3.67 4.93 11.00
CA CYS A 19 3.31 6.18 10.33
C CYS A 19 1.90 6.59 10.74
N ILE A 20 1.77 7.84 11.18
CA ILE A 20 0.50 8.50 11.48
C ILE A 20 0.42 9.72 10.57
N ASP A 21 -0.64 9.83 9.79
CA ASP A 21 -0.89 11.01 8.95
C ASP A 21 -1.22 12.22 9.83
N SER A 22 -1.03 13.43 9.33
CA SER A 22 -1.13 14.66 10.12
C SER A 22 -2.55 14.98 10.62
N ASP A 23 -3.55 14.36 10.03
CA ASP A 23 -4.98 14.45 10.36
C ASP A 23 -5.48 13.24 11.19
N ASP A 24 -4.59 12.28 11.46
CA ASP A 24 -4.87 11.11 12.28
C ASP A 24 -4.25 11.22 13.67
N CYS A 25 -4.65 10.33 14.60
CA CYS A 25 -3.98 10.18 15.88
C CYS A 25 -3.96 8.72 16.35
N LEU A 26 -2.95 8.39 17.15
CA LEU A 26 -2.94 7.10 17.87
C LEU A 26 -4.16 7.00 18.78
N ALA A 27 -4.79 5.83 18.81
CA ALA A 27 -5.85 5.54 19.76
C ALA A 27 -5.31 5.61 21.21
N PHE A 28 -6.22 5.85 22.15
CA PHE A 28 -5.85 5.84 23.57
C PHE A 28 -5.16 4.51 23.92
N ASP A 29 -4.04 4.56 24.63
CA ASP A 29 -3.18 3.41 25.00
C ASP A 29 -2.54 2.62 23.83
N ALA A 30 -2.68 3.05 22.58
CA ALA A 30 -2.14 2.31 21.42
C ALA A 30 -0.63 2.09 21.52
N ALA A 31 0.14 3.10 21.93
CA ALA A 31 1.58 2.97 22.12
C ALA A 31 1.92 1.89 23.16
N LYS A 32 1.20 1.86 24.30
CA LYS A 32 1.38 0.85 25.33
C LYS A 32 1.02 -0.54 24.81
N LYS A 33 -0.10 -0.68 24.10
CA LYS A 33 -0.54 -1.96 23.51
C LYS A 33 0.46 -2.49 22.50
N ILE A 34 1.02 -1.62 21.67
CA ILE A 34 2.07 -1.98 20.69
C ILE A 34 3.29 -2.53 21.43
N ILE A 35 3.79 -1.82 22.44
CA ILE A 35 4.98 -2.24 23.21
C ILE A 35 4.71 -3.52 23.98
N ASP A 36 3.63 -3.59 24.76
CA ASP A 36 3.28 -4.77 25.57
C ASP A 36 3.06 -6.03 24.70
N THR A 37 2.59 -5.85 23.46
CA THR A 37 2.41 -6.96 22.52
C THR A 37 3.74 -7.35 21.90
N TRP A 38 4.54 -6.37 21.49
CA TRP A 38 5.82 -6.60 20.84
C TRP A 38 6.81 -7.30 21.76
N ASP A 39 6.91 -6.90 23.02
CA ASP A 39 7.80 -7.50 24.01
C ASP A 39 7.59 -9.02 24.18
N LYS A 40 6.38 -9.52 23.90
CA LYS A 40 6.06 -10.96 23.98
C LYS A 40 6.47 -11.73 22.73
N VAL A 41 6.70 -11.06 21.59
CA VAL A 41 6.86 -11.72 20.29
C VAL A 41 8.08 -11.23 19.49
N CYS A 42 8.86 -10.30 19.99
CA CYS A 42 10.00 -9.69 19.28
C CYS A 42 11.00 -10.71 18.71
N ASN A 43 11.13 -11.87 19.35
CA ASN A 43 12.01 -12.97 18.91
C ASN A 43 11.34 -14.01 18.00
N GLN A 44 10.08 -13.80 17.59
CA GLN A 44 9.32 -14.78 16.78
C GLN A 44 9.40 -14.55 15.28
N GLY A 45 10.24 -13.60 14.82
CA GLY A 45 10.51 -13.39 13.40
C GLY A 45 9.44 -12.59 12.64
N TYR A 46 8.49 -11.94 13.32
CA TYR A 46 7.54 -11.03 12.70
C TYR A 46 8.21 -9.76 12.17
N ALA A 47 7.66 -9.19 11.08
CA ALA A 47 8.08 -7.87 10.60
C ALA A 47 7.54 -6.73 11.48
N GLY A 48 6.60 -7.01 12.37
CA GLY A 48 5.92 -6.05 13.20
C GLY A 48 4.48 -6.47 13.49
N LEU A 49 3.59 -5.49 13.66
CA LEU A 49 2.20 -5.68 14.05
C LEU A 49 1.24 -5.07 13.02
N ILE A 50 0.04 -5.62 12.92
CA ILE A 50 -1.07 -5.04 12.14
C ILE A 50 -2.29 -4.89 13.04
N GLY A 51 -2.80 -3.65 13.19
CA GLY A 51 -3.96 -3.32 14.01
C GLY A 51 -5.09 -2.69 13.21
N LEU A 52 -6.18 -2.35 13.91
CA LEU A 52 -7.35 -1.73 13.33
C LEU A 52 -7.21 -0.20 13.30
N ASP A 53 -7.81 0.41 12.28
CA ASP A 53 -8.13 1.82 12.26
C ASP A 53 -9.63 2.00 12.55
N ALA A 54 -10.00 3.07 13.25
CA ALA A 54 -11.38 3.49 13.50
C ALA A 54 -11.57 4.97 13.15
N ASP A 55 -12.81 5.40 12.95
CA ASP A 55 -13.12 6.81 12.92
C ASP A 55 -13.16 7.41 14.35
N PHE A 56 -13.25 8.72 14.47
CA PHE A 56 -13.33 9.39 15.77
C PHE A 56 -14.63 9.10 16.57
N SER A 57 -15.60 8.43 15.94
CA SER A 57 -16.81 7.91 16.60
C SER A 57 -16.64 6.47 17.10
N GLY A 58 -15.48 5.85 16.87
CA GLY A 58 -15.15 4.49 17.28
C GLY A 58 -15.61 3.40 16.30
N ASN A 59 -16.11 3.76 15.12
CA ASN A 59 -16.47 2.78 14.10
C ASN A 59 -15.23 2.27 13.38
N ILE A 60 -15.07 0.94 13.31
CA ILE A 60 -13.94 0.32 12.63
C ILE A 60 -13.97 0.66 11.13
N ILE A 61 -12.83 1.08 10.59
CA ILE A 61 -12.66 1.30 9.16
C ILE A 61 -12.61 -0.05 8.43
N GLY A 62 -13.65 -0.30 7.62
CA GLY A 62 -13.78 -1.55 6.87
C GLY A 62 -14.25 -2.71 7.73
N LYS A 63 -13.40 -3.76 7.88
CA LYS A 63 -13.74 -4.99 8.61
C LYS A 63 -12.73 -5.30 9.69
N ASN A 64 -13.21 -5.96 10.73
CA ASN A 64 -12.36 -6.62 11.72
C ASN A 64 -11.51 -7.73 11.07
N PHE A 65 -10.46 -8.14 11.76
CA PHE A 65 -9.76 -9.36 11.40
C PHE A 65 -10.68 -10.58 11.57
N PRO A 66 -10.54 -11.61 10.72
CA PRO A 66 -11.22 -12.89 10.93
C PRO A 66 -10.89 -13.45 12.31
N GLU A 67 -11.89 -14.10 12.93
CA GLU A 67 -11.72 -14.76 14.21
C GLU A 67 -10.62 -15.82 14.13
N GLY A 68 -9.73 -15.84 15.13
CA GLY A 68 -8.61 -16.77 15.19
C GLY A 68 -7.42 -16.43 14.27
N MET A 69 -7.45 -15.33 13.55
CA MET A 69 -6.29 -14.89 12.78
C MET A 69 -5.18 -14.38 13.70
N ILE A 70 -4.09 -15.14 13.81
CA ILE A 70 -2.94 -14.81 14.65
C ILE A 70 -1.96 -13.91 13.92
N ASP A 71 -1.66 -14.22 12.68
CA ASP A 71 -0.74 -13.47 11.82
C ASP A 71 -1.24 -13.40 10.37
N THR A 72 -0.72 -12.46 9.61
CA THR A 72 -1.03 -12.31 8.19
C THR A 72 0.04 -11.44 7.52
N THR A 73 0.09 -11.48 6.20
CA THR A 73 0.66 -10.37 5.42
C THR A 73 -0.44 -9.38 5.05
N LEU A 74 -0.07 -8.15 4.71
CA LEU A 74 -1.06 -7.18 4.23
C LEU A 74 -1.73 -7.68 2.94
N GLY A 75 -0.95 -8.34 2.07
CA GLY A 75 -1.46 -8.94 0.84
C GLY A 75 -2.43 -10.08 1.08
N GLU A 76 -2.15 -10.99 2.01
CA GLU A 76 -3.04 -12.10 2.39
C GLU A 76 -4.34 -11.60 3.00
N TYR A 77 -4.28 -10.62 3.90
CA TYR A 77 -5.48 -10.02 4.49
C TYR A 77 -6.46 -9.52 3.42
N TYR A 78 -5.98 -8.74 2.45
CA TYR A 78 -6.84 -8.24 1.37
C TYR A 78 -7.25 -9.33 0.37
N ALA A 79 -6.41 -10.34 0.13
CA ALA A 79 -6.76 -11.49 -0.72
C ALA A 79 -7.88 -12.34 -0.11
N ALA A 80 -7.91 -12.45 1.22
CA ALA A 80 -8.95 -13.13 1.98
C ALA A 80 -10.27 -12.32 2.11
N GLY A 81 -10.38 -11.15 1.47
CA GLY A 81 -11.57 -10.31 1.51
C GLY A 81 -11.59 -9.27 2.63
N GLY A 82 -10.42 -8.97 3.19
CA GLY A 82 -10.22 -7.84 4.09
C GLY A 82 -10.55 -6.51 3.41
N VAL A 83 -11.08 -5.56 4.17
CA VAL A 83 -11.54 -4.26 3.69
C VAL A 83 -11.14 -3.17 4.69
N GLY A 84 -10.88 -1.97 4.17
CA GLY A 84 -10.50 -0.78 4.95
C GLY A 84 -9.02 -0.75 5.32
N ASP A 85 -8.55 0.43 5.67
CA ASP A 85 -7.18 0.64 6.07
C ASP A 85 -6.89 -0.05 7.42
N LYS A 86 -5.63 -0.38 7.62
CA LYS A 86 -5.12 -1.03 8.83
C LYS A 86 -3.86 -0.33 9.29
N LYS A 87 -3.71 -0.17 10.59
CA LYS A 87 -2.50 0.43 11.15
C LYS A 87 -1.37 -0.59 11.16
N LEU A 88 -0.29 -0.20 10.47
CA LEU A 88 0.91 -1.02 10.33
C LEU A 88 2.01 -0.46 11.23
N VAL A 89 2.56 -1.32 12.07
CA VAL A 89 3.74 -1.05 12.89
C VAL A 89 4.84 -1.97 12.39
N TYR A 90 5.94 -1.44 11.94
CA TYR A 90 7.05 -2.24 11.40
C TYR A 90 8.28 -2.18 12.28
N ARG A 91 9.03 -3.27 12.28
CA ARG A 91 10.43 -3.24 12.70
C ARG A 91 11.21 -2.34 11.75
N THR A 92 12.02 -1.47 12.33
CA THR A 92 12.79 -0.50 11.54
C THR A 92 13.83 -1.17 10.65
N ASP A 93 14.52 -2.20 11.16
CA ASP A 93 15.48 -2.98 10.37
C ASP A 93 14.82 -3.68 9.15
N VAL A 94 13.57 -4.16 9.30
CA VAL A 94 12.82 -4.79 8.19
C VAL A 94 12.37 -3.77 7.15
N ILE A 95 11.73 -2.64 7.57
CA ILE A 95 11.21 -1.65 6.61
C ILE A 95 12.34 -0.91 5.88
N THR A 96 13.52 -0.79 6.50
CA THR A 96 14.70 -0.17 5.90
C THR A 96 15.52 -1.14 5.05
N SER A 97 15.38 -2.46 5.23
CA SER A 97 16.07 -3.47 4.41
C SER A 97 15.58 -3.52 2.96
N VAL A 98 14.35 -3.05 2.69
CA VAL A 98 13.80 -2.98 1.32
C VAL A 98 14.14 -1.63 0.66
N PRO A 99 14.31 -1.60 -0.69
CA PRO A 99 14.73 -0.39 -1.39
C PRO A 99 13.83 0.81 -1.10
N PRO A 100 14.37 2.04 -1.12
CA PRO A 100 13.59 3.26 -0.93
C PRO A 100 12.52 3.42 -2.03
N TYR A 101 11.52 4.25 -1.76
CA TYR A 101 10.53 4.62 -2.77
C TYR A 101 11.22 5.37 -3.92
N PRO A 102 10.98 4.99 -5.19
CA PRO A 102 11.53 5.72 -6.32
C PRO A 102 10.91 7.12 -6.41
N VAL A 103 11.68 8.07 -6.90
CA VAL A 103 11.24 9.44 -7.13
C VAL A 103 11.13 9.67 -8.62
N PHE A 104 9.99 10.16 -9.08
CA PHE A 104 9.74 10.54 -10.45
C PHE A 104 9.58 12.06 -10.53
N GLU A 105 10.42 12.72 -11.33
CA GLU A 105 10.37 14.17 -11.49
C GLU A 105 8.97 14.64 -11.93
N GLY A 106 8.42 15.63 -11.24
CA GLY A 106 7.08 16.16 -11.47
C GLY A 106 5.93 15.32 -10.93
N GLU A 107 6.18 14.13 -10.34
CA GLU A 107 5.16 13.28 -9.74
C GLU A 107 5.28 13.28 -8.20
N LYS A 108 4.12 13.28 -7.54
CA LYS A 108 4.03 13.38 -6.07
C LYS A 108 3.58 12.07 -5.40
N TYR A 109 3.27 11.03 -6.19
CA TYR A 109 2.70 9.79 -5.70
C TYR A 109 3.47 8.55 -6.16
N VAL A 110 3.86 7.74 -5.19
CA VAL A 110 4.17 6.31 -5.33
C VAL A 110 3.44 5.59 -4.21
N ALA A 111 2.83 4.44 -4.50
CA ALA A 111 2.06 3.70 -3.49
C ALA A 111 2.95 3.26 -2.32
N LEU A 112 2.58 3.62 -1.09
CA LEU A 112 3.30 3.20 0.12
C LEU A 112 3.31 1.68 0.29
N ALA A 113 2.28 1.02 -0.22
CA ALA A 113 2.19 -0.44 -0.27
C ALA A 113 3.33 -1.13 -1.04
N TYR A 114 4.19 -0.39 -1.76
CA TYR A 114 5.39 -0.92 -2.41
C TYR A 114 6.30 -1.65 -1.43
N LYS A 115 6.73 -0.98 -0.35
CA LYS A 115 7.59 -1.61 0.65
C LYS A 115 6.89 -2.79 1.33
N TYR A 116 5.62 -2.62 1.69
CA TYR A 116 4.83 -3.68 2.33
C TYR A 116 4.73 -4.93 1.46
N ARG A 117 4.54 -4.77 0.13
CA ARG A 117 4.51 -5.88 -0.82
C ARG A 117 5.84 -6.65 -0.88
N LEU A 118 6.97 -5.97 -0.73
CA LEU A 118 8.28 -6.61 -0.71
C LEU A 118 8.50 -7.36 0.62
N ILE A 119 8.11 -6.75 1.73
CA ILE A 119 8.21 -7.36 3.07
C ILE A 119 7.33 -8.60 3.16
N ASP A 120 6.11 -8.55 2.63
CA ASP A 120 5.14 -9.66 2.58
C ASP A 120 5.71 -10.95 1.95
N GLN A 121 6.82 -10.87 1.18
CA GLN A 121 7.42 -12.04 0.57
C GLN A 121 8.19 -12.91 1.57
N ASN A 122 8.64 -12.34 2.69
CA ASN A 122 9.54 -13.00 3.63
C ASN A 122 9.05 -12.96 5.07
N TYR A 123 8.10 -12.08 5.40
CA TYR A 123 7.67 -11.81 6.76
C TYR A 123 6.15 -11.71 6.86
N LYS A 124 5.65 -12.02 8.05
CA LYS A 124 4.29 -11.74 8.46
C LYS A 124 4.24 -10.66 9.54
N LEU A 125 3.06 -10.11 9.73
CA LEU A 125 2.71 -9.19 10.81
C LEU A 125 1.85 -9.95 11.83
N LEU A 126 2.11 -9.79 13.11
CA LEU A 126 1.23 -10.28 14.16
C LEU A 126 -0.05 -9.43 14.19
N VAL A 127 -1.20 -10.07 14.27
CA VAL A 127 -2.49 -9.39 14.34
C VAL A 127 -2.76 -8.89 15.76
N VAL A 128 -3.05 -7.60 15.88
CA VAL A 128 -3.56 -6.96 17.10
C VAL A 128 -5.01 -6.56 16.80
N PRO A 129 -6.03 -7.33 17.26
CA PRO A 129 -7.42 -7.10 16.92
C PRO A 129 -8.03 -5.92 17.71
N GLU A 130 -7.27 -4.86 17.86
CA GLU A 130 -7.62 -3.63 18.58
C GLU A 130 -7.38 -2.40 17.71
N VAL A 131 -8.09 -1.31 18.04
CA VAL A 131 -7.90 -0.02 17.39
C VAL A 131 -6.57 0.57 17.85
N LEU A 132 -5.68 0.83 16.89
CA LEU A 132 -4.39 1.46 17.11
C LEU A 132 -4.35 2.91 16.64
N CYS A 133 -5.23 3.29 15.71
CA CYS A 133 -5.28 4.65 15.18
C CYS A 133 -6.72 5.10 14.93
N ASN A 134 -7.00 6.37 15.26
CA ASN A 134 -8.21 7.04 14.82
C ASN A 134 -7.89 7.88 13.60
N VAL A 135 -8.69 7.71 12.55
CA VAL A 135 -8.46 8.30 11.23
C VAL A 135 -9.64 9.17 10.80
N GLU A 136 -9.35 10.25 10.08
CA GLU A 136 -10.37 11.15 9.51
C GLU A 136 -10.28 11.15 7.98
N TYR A 137 -11.36 10.72 7.30
CA TYR A 137 -11.42 10.78 5.84
C TYR A 137 -11.76 12.18 5.36
N GLN A 138 -10.78 12.88 4.83
CA GLN A 138 -10.94 14.20 4.23
C GLN A 138 -11.68 14.11 2.88
N SER A 139 -12.60 15.06 2.63
CA SER A 139 -13.39 15.12 1.39
C SER A 139 -12.52 15.33 0.13
N ASP A 140 -11.37 16.00 0.28
CA ASP A 140 -10.38 16.28 -0.76
C ASP A 140 -9.17 15.33 -0.71
N GLY A 141 -9.24 14.29 0.13
CA GLY A 141 -8.20 13.27 0.31
C GLY A 141 -7.84 12.52 -0.99
N SER A 142 -6.69 11.88 -0.96
CA SER A 142 -6.15 11.12 -2.11
C SER A 142 -7.10 10.05 -2.63
N SER A 143 -7.89 9.42 -1.76
CA SER A 143 -8.87 8.40 -2.13
C SER A 143 -10.00 8.96 -2.99
N ASN A 144 -10.48 10.17 -2.68
CA ASN A 144 -11.55 10.84 -3.41
C ASN A 144 -11.11 11.45 -4.74
N THR A 145 -9.80 11.70 -4.90
CA THR A 145 -9.21 12.32 -6.11
C THR A 145 -8.48 11.31 -7.01
N MET A 146 -8.71 10.01 -6.85
CA MET A 146 -7.97 8.94 -7.51
C MET A 146 -7.89 9.07 -9.03
N TRP A 147 -8.97 9.48 -9.70
CA TRP A 147 -8.97 9.65 -11.17
C TRP A 147 -7.95 10.68 -11.63
N SER A 148 -7.84 11.81 -10.94
CA SER A 148 -6.85 12.84 -11.26
C SER A 148 -5.44 12.41 -10.89
N GLN A 149 -5.28 11.60 -9.84
CA GLN A 149 -3.98 11.04 -9.44
C GLN A 149 -3.38 10.17 -10.54
N TYR A 150 -4.18 9.34 -11.23
CA TYR A 150 -3.69 8.52 -12.36
C TYR A 150 -3.08 9.38 -13.49
N LEU A 151 -3.65 10.57 -13.77
CA LEU A 151 -3.12 11.46 -14.78
C LEU A 151 -1.88 12.23 -14.32
N LYS A 152 -1.83 12.59 -13.02
CA LYS A 152 -0.75 13.41 -12.46
C LYS A 152 0.50 12.59 -12.12
N ASN A 153 0.34 11.29 -11.83
CA ASN A 153 1.43 10.44 -11.33
C ASN A 153 1.54 9.10 -12.11
N PRO A 154 1.51 9.12 -13.46
CA PRO A 154 1.39 7.88 -14.24
C PRO A 154 2.61 6.96 -14.10
N ARG A 155 3.84 7.50 -13.92
CA ARG A 155 5.06 6.69 -13.72
C ARG A 155 5.04 6.00 -12.37
N GLY A 156 4.62 6.69 -11.31
CA GLY A 156 4.48 6.11 -9.98
C GLY A 156 3.45 4.98 -9.96
N PHE A 157 2.30 5.16 -10.64
CA PHE A 157 1.32 4.08 -10.80
C PHE A 157 1.85 2.93 -11.66
N ALA A 158 2.52 3.20 -12.78
CA ALA A 158 3.10 2.15 -13.61
C ALA A 158 4.15 1.33 -12.82
N PHE A 159 5.00 2.00 -12.06
CA PHE A 159 5.97 1.35 -11.18
C PHE A 159 5.27 0.43 -10.17
N TRP A 160 4.28 0.94 -9.44
CA TRP A 160 3.53 0.14 -8.47
C TRP A 160 2.88 -1.11 -9.11
N ARG A 161 2.23 -0.94 -10.27
CA ARG A 161 1.61 -2.08 -10.96
C ARG A 161 2.64 -3.10 -11.44
N LYS A 162 3.83 -2.65 -11.83
CA LYS A 162 4.96 -3.53 -12.17
C LYS A 162 5.35 -4.42 -10.99
N VAL A 163 5.44 -3.85 -9.79
CA VAL A 163 5.70 -4.59 -8.54
C VAL A 163 4.58 -5.57 -8.23
N CYS A 164 3.30 -5.15 -8.33
CA CYS A 164 2.16 -6.05 -8.14
C CYS A 164 2.16 -7.24 -9.12
N MET A 165 2.64 -7.04 -10.34
CA MET A 165 2.75 -8.10 -11.35
C MET A 165 3.92 -9.06 -11.08
N GLN A 166 4.96 -8.60 -10.40
CA GLN A 166 6.07 -9.46 -9.94
C GLN A 166 5.63 -10.34 -8.77
N TYR A 167 4.86 -9.79 -7.84
CA TYR A 167 4.40 -10.41 -6.60
C TYR A 167 2.85 -10.41 -6.53
N PRO A 168 2.17 -11.20 -7.38
CA PRO A 168 0.72 -11.16 -7.47
C PRO A 168 0.07 -11.87 -6.28
N ILE A 169 -0.98 -11.25 -5.71
CA ILE A 169 -1.77 -11.86 -4.63
C ILE A 169 -2.83 -12.85 -5.15
N SER A 170 -3.24 -12.73 -6.41
CA SER A 170 -4.14 -13.66 -7.08
C SER A 170 -4.07 -13.52 -8.60
N ARG A 171 -4.52 -14.55 -9.35
CA ARG A 171 -4.58 -14.50 -10.82
C ARG A 171 -5.48 -13.38 -11.34
N LYS A 172 -6.64 -13.18 -10.71
CA LYS A 172 -7.58 -12.10 -11.06
C LYS A 172 -6.92 -10.72 -10.87
N ARG A 173 -6.25 -10.53 -9.75
CA ARG A 173 -5.56 -9.27 -9.44
C ARG A 173 -4.41 -9.01 -10.40
N LEU A 174 -3.64 -10.04 -10.76
CA LEU A 174 -2.56 -9.94 -11.75
C LEU A 174 -3.05 -9.35 -13.09
N VAL A 175 -4.19 -9.83 -13.61
CA VAL A 175 -4.77 -9.31 -14.85
C VAL A 175 -5.18 -7.83 -14.69
N MET A 176 -5.82 -7.48 -13.58
CA MET A 176 -6.19 -6.09 -13.28
C MET A 176 -4.98 -5.18 -13.16
N ASP A 177 -3.94 -5.62 -12.46
CA ASP A 177 -2.69 -4.86 -12.32
C ASP A 177 -2.00 -4.67 -13.67
N CYS A 178 -2.07 -5.68 -14.55
CA CYS A 178 -1.54 -5.59 -15.90
C CYS A 178 -2.30 -4.55 -16.75
N ILE A 179 -3.63 -4.53 -16.70
CA ILE A 179 -4.47 -3.54 -17.40
C ILE A 179 -4.12 -2.11 -16.90
N HIS A 180 -4.03 -1.94 -15.59
CA HIS A 180 -3.64 -0.66 -14.99
C HIS A 180 -2.21 -0.26 -15.35
N TYR A 181 -1.27 -1.22 -15.41
CA TYR A 181 0.10 -0.99 -15.88
C TYR A 181 0.11 -0.46 -17.32
N CYS A 182 -0.64 -1.11 -18.23
CA CYS A 182 -0.77 -0.66 -19.61
C CYS A 182 -1.30 0.78 -19.67
N SER A 183 -2.38 1.07 -18.94
CA SER A 183 -2.99 2.41 -18.93
C SER A 183 -2.02 3.46 -18.38
N SER A 184 -1.41 3.23 -17.23
CA SER A 184 -0.48 4.18 -16.61
C SER A 184 0.76 4.41 -17.49
N SER A 185 1.29 3.36 -18.11
CA SER A 185 2.42 3.46 -19.04
C SER A 185 2.09 4.27 -20.28
N GLN A 186 0.87 4.13 -20.82
CA GLN A 186 0.39 4.93 -21.97
C GLN A 186 0.22 6.40 -21.59
N ILE A 187 -0.34 6.70 -20.41
CA ILE A 187 -0.47 8.08 -19.91
C ILE A 187 0.92 8.70 -19.72
N ALA A 188 1.90 7.94 -19.23
CA ALA A 188 3.29 8.36 -19.08
C ALA A 188 4.05 8.51 -20.41
N GLY A 189 3.46 8.11 -21.54
CA GLY A 189 4.13 8.13 -22.86
C GLY A 189 5.23 7.07 -23.03
N ASN A 190 5.27 6.06 -22.19
CA ASN A 190 6.26 4.97 -22.27
C ASN A 190 5.93 4.02 -23.43
N LYS A 191 6.68 4.09 -24.53
CA LYS A 191 6.50 3.22 -25.71
C LYS A 191 7.09 1.81 -25.52
N LYS A 192 7.94 1.61 -24.49
CA LYS A 192 8.64 0.35 -24.25
C LYS A 192 7.98 -0.51 -23.15
N TYR A 193 6.78 -0.12 -22.66
CA TYR A 193 6.14 -0.75 -21.51
C TYR A 193 5.93 -2.26 -21.63
N ILE A 194 5.70 -2.79 -22.83
CA ILE A 194 5.57 -4.24 -23.05
C ILE A 194 6.92 -4.93 -22.79
N GLN A 195 8.02 -4.37 -23.32
CA GLN A 195 9.37 -4.91 -23.17
C GLN A 195 9.85 -4.86 -21.72
N GLU A 196 9.46 -3.79 -21.00
CA GLU A 196 9.81 -3.54 -19.60
C GLU A 196 8.90 -4.28 -18.61
N SER A 197 7.84 -4.92 -19.09
CA SER A 197 6.90 -5.64 -18.24
C SER A 197 7.49 -6.94 -17.70
N PRO A 198 7.27 -7.27 -16.42
CA PRO A 198 7.61 -8.58 -15.86
C PRO A 198 6.75 -9.72 -16.43
N LYS A 199 5.63 -9.40 -17.11
CA LYS A 199 4.68 -10.35 -17.72
C LYS A 199 4.37 -9.93 -19.17
N ARG A 200 5.38 -9.95 -20.05
CA ARG A 200 5.31 -9.38 -21.41
C ARG A 200 4.12 -9.88 -22.24
N LEU A 201 3.88 -11.19 -22.30
CA LEU A 201 2.76 -11.76 -23.07
C LEU A 201 1.41 -11.28 -22.51
N LEU A 202 1.22 -11.33 -21.19
CA LEU A 202 0.00 -10.85 -20.57
C LEU A 202 -0.21 -9.36 -20.83
N THR A 203 0.86 -8.57 -20.76
CA THR A 203 0.82 -7.12 -21.05
C THR A 203 0.38 -6.85 -22.48
N PHE A 204 0.89 -7.61 -23.45
CA PHE A 204 0.46 -7.50 -24.85
C PHE A 204 -1.05 -7.72 -24.99
N PHE A 205 -1.58 -8.80 -24.42
CA PHE A 205 -3.03 -9.09 -24.46
C PHE A 205 -3.88 -8.11 -23.66
N CYS A 206 -3.36 -7.53 -22.56
CA CYS A 206 -4.06 -6.53 -21.77
C CYS A 206 -4.02 -5.10 -22.37
N THR A 207 -3.19 -4.86 -23.38
CA THR A 207 -3.01 -3.52 -24.00
C THR A 207 -4.31 -2.88 -24.48
N PRO A 208 -5.22 -3.56 -25.20
CA PRO A 208 -6.49 -2.95 -25.64
C PRO A 208 -7.35 -2.50 -24.45
N MET A 209 -7.42 -3.30 -23.37
CA MET A 209 -8.13 -2.93 -22.15
C MET A 209 -7.48 -1.74 -21.45
N GLY A 210 -6.15 -1.65 -21.49
CA GLY A 210 -5.40 -0.49 -21.01
C GLY A 210 -5.78 0.79 -21.76
N TRP A 211 -5.97 0.76 -23.08
CA TRP A 211 -6.45 1.92 -23.87
C TRP A 211 -7.85 2.35 -23.47
N ILE A 212 -8.75 1.39 -23.27
CA ILE A 212 -10.11 1.67 -22.79
C ILE A 212 -10.05 2.35 -21.43
N LEU A 213 -9.28 1.81 -20.49
CA LEU A 213 -9.12 2.38 -19.15
C LEU A 213 -8.52 3.80 -19.22
N THR A 214 -7.52 4.03 -20.06
CA THR A 214 -6.94 5.37 -20.28
C THR A 214 -8.00 6.38 -20.73
N SER A 215 -8.87 5.96 -21.66
CA SER A 215 -9.96 6.80 -22.16
C SER A 215 -10.98 7.12 -21.07
N VAL A 216 -11.31 6.13 -20.23
CA VAL A 216 -12.21 6.31 -19.07
C VAL A 216 -11.60 7.28 -18.04
N ILE A 217 -10.32 7.10 -17.69
CA ILE A 217 -9.61 7.99 -16.75
C ILE A 217 -9.66 9.44 -17.26
N ARG A 218 -9.29 9.67 -18.52
CA ARG A 218 -9.32 11.02 -19.13
C ARG A 218 -10.71 11.65 -19.13
N LYS A 219 -11.76 10.85 -19.39
CA LYS A 219 -13.14 11.32 -19.40
C LYS A 219 -13.64 11.67 -17.99
N LYS A 220 -13.30 10.86 -16.99
CA LYS A 220 -13.70 11.07 -15.58
C LYS A 220 -13.00 12.27 -14.94
N THR A 221 -11.77 12.59 -15.38
CA THR A 221 -11.01 13.74 -14.84
C THR A 221 -11.42 15.07 -15.47
N LYS A 222 -12.15 15.08 -16.58
CA LYS A 222 -12.67 16.31 -17.23
C LYS A 222 -14.01 16.78 -16.66
N LYS A 223 -14.66 15.99 -15.83
CA LYS A 223 -15.88 16.31 -15.09
C LYS A 223 -15.56 16.77 -13.68
#